data_1d32b9aba3410b1cfc3d015b4025e79c
#
_entry.id   1d32b9aba3410b1cfc3d015b4025e79c
#
_cell.length_a   1.000
_cell.length_b   1.000
_cell.length_c   1.000
_cell.angle_alpha   90.00
_cell.angle_beta   90.00
_cell.angle_gamma   90.00
#
_symmetry.space_group_name_H-M   'P 1'
#
loop_
_entity.id
_entity.type
_entity.pdbx_description
1 polymer ?
#
loop_
_entity_poly.entity_id
_entity_poly.type
_entity_poly.pdbx_seq_one_letter_code
_entity_poly.pdbx_strand_id
1 'polypeptide(L)'
;MKENEETTSAGDEANQTTDPLHAGQAESSRPAALRAADAATAPPSQTPTVRRGWPKEGWLLLFAVAALAFNLRSPIVTIGPLVGMIRDDLGVSGSFMGFVTALPVLAFALFSPWAARLGRRYGMENVLVASLVALLAGIALRSALPSPLTLVLGTALLSAAIAMGNVLLPALAKRSLPEHVNLVVAMMTAGMLVSSTLAAGIAVPLARWQGWTWPLGIWMLTTGVALVPWLRIRHLHRAAAPTGSAPTASTPLNVWRIPAAWALSLYMGLQSLVFYAVVGFTPSVLQEKGLSAEQAGNLGALFQAISLLGVVAVSWAPVRDRGRQWLSVGISLTVLAGSLGLWLGSTGTQWLWVSLAGIGTAGVFSLCLMLFAERTDSPAEAAALSGMAQAVGYGIAAIGPLGVGVLYDLLGSWTRTMGLLAALSLLECLLAWSSASPKTLAQTLAGHRHGR
;
A
#
# COMPACT_ATOMS: atom_id res chain seq x y z
N MET A 1 -77.84 -40.21 -6.15
CA MET A 1 -78.22 -40.64 -4.81
C MET A 1 -77.61 -39.64 -3.88
N LYS A 2 -78.47 -38.74 -3.39
CA LYS A 2 -78.52 -37.90 -2.19
C LYS A 2 -77.34 -36.90 -2.05
N GLU A 3 -77.56 -35.60 -2.29
CA GLU A 3 -78.24 -34.66 -1.33
C GLU A 3 -77.41 -34.38 -0.08
N ASN A 4 -77.18 -33.24 0.43
CA ASN A 4 -77.84 -31.90 0.46
C ASN A 4 -76.82 -30.90 1.01
N GLU A 5 -76.84 -29.67 0.52
CA GLU A 5 -77.45 -28.44 1.08
C GLU A 5 -76.57 -27.74 2.12
N GLU A 6 -76.24 -26.51 1.73
CA GLU A 6 -76.67 -25.18 2.28
C GLU A 6 -75.84 -24.78 3.51
N THR A 7 -75.40 -23.56 3.72
CA THR A 7 -75.93 -22.22 3.47
C THR A 7 -74.88 -21.16 3.69
N THR A 8 -74.89 -20.10 2.88
CA THR A 8 -74.70 -18.68 3.14
C THR A 8 -74.03 -18.21 4.44
N SER A 9 -73.02 -17.33 4.35
CA SER A 9 -73.12 -15.97 4.89
C SER A 9 -71.98 -15.07 4.40
N ALA A 10 -72.38 -13.88 3.93
CA ALA A 10 -71.49 -12.78 3.60
C ALA A 10 -70.82 -12.18 4.82
N GLY A 11 -69.65 -11.66 4.69
CA GLY A 11 -68.91 -10.90 5.70
C GLY A 11 -67.79 -10.11 5.03
N ASP A 12 -68.16 -8.92 4.69
CA ASP A 12 -67.32 -7.76 4.31
C ASP A 12 -66.27 -7.53 5.37
N GLU A 13 -64.97 -7.57 5.05
CA GLU A 13 -63.95 -6.99 5.93
C GLU A 13 -62.93 -6.15 5.17
N ALA A 14 -63.05 -4.89 5.52
CA ALA A 14 -62.29 -3.77 5.02
C ALA A 14 -60.78 -3.91 5.20
N ASN A 15 -60.09 -3.60 4.15
CA ASN A 15 -58.67 -3.30 4.06
C ASN A 15 -58.32 -2.10 4.97
N GLN A 16 -57.76 -2.32 6.17
CA GLN A 16 -57.20 -1.27 7.02
C GLN A 16 -55.68 -1.15 6.73
N THR A 17 -55.38 -0.19 5.86
CA THR A 17 -54.03 0.39 5.76
C THR A 17 -53.71 1.13 7.06
N THR A 18 -52.87 0.56 7.90
CA THR A 18 -52.35 1.23 9.11
C THR A 18 -51.29 2.26 8.70
N ASP A 19 -51.68 3.55 8.88
CA ASP A 19 -50.84 4.73 8.71
C ASP A 19 -49.70 4.72 9.77
N PRO A 20 -48.40 4.83 9.41
CA PRO A 20 -47.30 4.82 10.36
C PRO A 20 -47.27 6.02 11.32
N LEU A 21 -48.05 7.05 11.08
CA LEU A 21 -48.16 8.24 11.95
C LEU A 21 -48.91 8.01 13.30
N HIS A 22 -49.70 6.94 13.41
CA HIS A 22 -50.39 6.63 14.65
C HIS A 22 -49.64 5.70 15.62
N ALA A 23 -48.54 5.02 15.16
CA ALA A 23 -47.75 4.17 16.04
C ALA A 23 -46.91 4.95 17.06
N GLY A 24 -46.51 6.17 16.75
CA GLY A 24 -45.71 7.02 17.65
C GLY A 24 -46.48 7.67 18.79
N GLN A 25 -47.80 7.81 18.66
CA GLN A 25 -48.68 8.46 19.71
C GLN A 25 -49.17 7.45 20.73
N ALA A 26 -49.27 6.17 20.41
CA ALA A 26 -49.70 5.13 21.35
C ALA A 26 -48.63 4.78 22.40
N GLU A 27 -47.37 5.03 22.11
CA GLU A 27 -46.24 4.75 23.02
C GLU A 27 -46.03 5.84 24.08
N SER A 28 -46.51 7.08 23.82
CA SER A 28 -46.36 8.20 24.77
C SER A 28 -47.37 8.17 25.92
N SER A 29 -48.45 7.40 25.80
CA SER A 29 -49.54 7.35 26.77
C SER A 29 -49.48 6.17 27.76
N ARG A 30 -48.44 5.34 27.70
CA ARG A 30 -48.24 4.25 28.68
C ARG A 30 -47.75 4.79 30.03
N PRO A 31 -48.31 4.32 31.19
CA PRO A 31 -47.85 4.72 32.52
C PRO A 31 -46.38 4.46 32.75
N ALA A 32 -45.68 5.38 33.39
CA ALA A 32 -44.25 5.31 33.65
C ALA A 32 -43.78 3.99 34.34
N ALA A 33 -44.67 3.42 35.17
CA ALA A 33 -44.45 2.15 35.86
C ALA A 33 -44.33 0.94 34.90
N LEU A 34 -45.10 0.92 33.80
CA LEU A 34 -45.03 -0.15 32.81
C LEU A 34 -43.77 -0.04 31.95
N ARG A 35 -43.30 1.18 31.67
CA ARG A 35 -42.02 1.40 30.96
C ARG A 35 -40.79 0.98 31.80
N ALA A 36 -40.88 1.18 33.12
CA ALA A 36 -39.86 0.73 34.06
C ALA A 36 -39.79 -0.80 34.19
N ALA A 37 -40.96 -1.47 34.12
CA ALA A 37 -41.02 -2.93 34.14
C ALA A 37 -40.50 -3.58 32.85
N ASP A 38 -40.81 -3.02 31.68
CA ASP A 38 -40.29 -3.48 30.39
C ASP A 38 -38.77 -3.22 30.26
N ALA A 39 -38.24 -2.16 30.87
CA ALA A 39 -36.81 -1.87 30.94
C ALA A 39 -36.04 -2.82 31.88
N ALA A 40 -36.74 -3.33 32.93
CA ALA A 40 -36.15 -4.28 33.89
C ALA A 40 -36.13 -5.73 33.37
N THR A 41 -36.98 -6.07 32.39
CA THR A 41 -37.04 -7.40 31.75
C THR A 41 -36.31 -7.49 30.42
N ALA A 42 -35.81 -6.38 29.89
CA ALA A 42 -34.92 -6.42 28.73
C ALA A 42 -33.63 -7.16 29.12
N PRO A 43 -33.20 -8.18 28.35
CA PRO A 43 -31.92 -8.83 28.61
C PRO A 43 -30.84 -7.74 28.57
N PRO A 44 -29.85 -7.78 29.49
CA PRO A 44 -28.79 -6.76 29.51
C PRO A 44 -28.21 -6.66 28.10
N SER A 45 -28.25 -5.45 27.53
CA SER A 45 -27.59 -5.18 26.27
C SER A 45 -26.14 -5.67 26.42
N GLN A 46 -25.83 -6.75 25.74
CA GLN A 46 -24.45 -7.26 25.69
C GLN A 46 -23.63 -6.14 25.07
N THR A 47 -23.10 -5.25 25.89
CA THR A 47 -21.96 -4.42 25.51
C THR A 47 -20.93 -5.40 24.96
N PRO A 48 -20.49 -5.27 23.71
CA PRO A 48 -19.48 -6.15 23.16
C PRO A 48 -18.28 -6.05 24.10
N THR A 49 -18.02 -7.11 24.86
CA THR A 49 -16.84 -7.23 25.69
C THR A 49 -15.65 -7.10 24.73
N VAL A 50 -15.03 -5.93 24.74
CA VAL A 50 -13.78 -5.69 24.04
C VAL A 50 -12.79 -6.71 24.59
N ARG A 51 -12.57 -7.80 23.88
CA ARG A 51 -11.54 -8.78 24.19
C ARG A 51 -10.19 -8.04 24.10
N ARG A 52 -9.72 -7.59 25.24
CA ARG A 52 -8.38 -6.96 25.44
C ARG A 52 -7.25 -7.99 25.27
N GLY A 53 -7.25 -8.79 24.24
CA GLY A 53 -6.20 -9.75 23.96
C GLY A 53 -6.10 -9.97 22.46
N TRP A 54 -4.87 -10.07 21.95
CA TRP A 54 -4.62 -10.45 20.58
C TRP A 54 -5.32 -11.77 20.27
N PRO A 55 -6.15 -11.86 19.22
CA PRO A 55 -6.69 -13.15 18.79
C PRO A 55 -5.50 -14.08 18.48
N LYS A 56 -5.59 -15.35 18.86
CA LYS A 56 -4.51 -16.34 18.60
C LYS A 56 -4.09 -16.36 17.12
N GLU A 57 -4.98 -16.02 16.23
CA GLU A 57 -4.76 -15.88 14.79
C GLU A 57 -4.06 -14.58 14.39
N GLY A 58 -4.07 -13.56 15.26
CA GLY A 58 -3.46 -12.26 14.99
C GLY A 58 -1.94 -12.33 14.83
N TRP A 59 -1.28 -13.15 15.64
CA TRP A 59 0.18 -13.37 15.51
C TRP A 59 0.56 -14.09 14.22
N LEU A 60 -0.26 -15.06 13.80
CA LEU A 60 -0.06 -15.75 12.53
C LEU A 60 -0.20 -14.77 11.35
N LEU A 61 -1.19 -13.87 11.42
CA LEU A 61 -1.40 -12.85 10.40
C LEU A 61 -0.25 -11.85 10.36
N LEU A 62 0.22 -11.38 11.52
CA LEU A 62 1.39 -10.48 11.58
C LEU A 62 2.64 -11.12 10.99
N PHE A 63 2.91 -12.38 11.34
CA PHE A 63 4.02 -13.11 10.77
C PHE A 63 3.87 -13.28 9.25
N ALA A 64 2.67 -13.63 8.78
CA ALA A 64 2.37 -13.76 7.36
C ALA A 64 2.56 -12.45 6.60
N VAL A 65 2.11 -11.33 7.18
CA VAL A 65 2.32 -9.98 6.61
C VAL A 65 3.80 -9.63 6.56
N ALA A 66 4.54 -9.83 7.66
CA ALA A 66 5.98 -9.55 7.70
C ALA A 66 6.75 -10.40 6.69
N ALA A 67 6.45 -11.70 6.61
CA ALA A 67 7.08 -12.62 5.66
C ALA A 67 6.78 -12.24 4.20
N LEU A 68 5.55 -11.84 3.88
CA LEU A 68 5.20 -11.35 2.55
C LEU A 68 5.89 -10.01 2.26
N ALA A 69 5.83 -9.05 3.20
CA ALA A 69 6.43 -7.73 3.06
C ALA A 69 7.93 -7.80 2.76
N PHE A 70 8.63 -8.74 3.38
CA PHE A 70 10.04 -9.01 3.11
C PHE A 70 10.30 -9.36 1.64
N ASN A 71 9.37 -10.03 0.99
CA ASN A 71 9.46 -10.46 -0.41
C ASN A 71 8.95 -9.40 -1.40
N LEU A 72 8.35 -8.29 -0.95
CA LEU A 72 7.84 -7.24 -1.85
C LEU A 72 8.96 -6.35 -2.43
N ARG A 73 10.16 -6.37 -1.87
CA ARG A 73 11.27 -5.52 -2.31
C ARG A 73 12.53 -6.30 -2.67
N SER A 74 12.91 -7.29 -1.89
CA SER A 74 14.18 -8.01 -2.07
C SER A 74 14.38 -8.56 -3.49
N PRO A 75 13.40 -9.22 -4.15
CA PRO A 75 13.62 -9.75 -5.49
C PRO A 75 13.88 -8.66 -6.55
N ILE A 76 13.33 -7.47 -6.35
CA ILE A 76 13.49 -6.35 -7.29
C ILE A 76 14.85 -5.67 -7.10
N VAL A 77 15.19 -5.34 -5.85
CA VAL A 77 16.38 -4.55 -5.51
C VAL A 77 17.68 -5.30 -5.83
N THR A 78 17.65 -6.63 -5.75
CA THR A 78 18.82 -7.49 -6.03
C THR A 78 19.41 -7.28 -7.44
N ILE A 79 18.60 -6.89 -8.43
CA ILE A 79 19.08 -6.68 -9.82
C ILE A 79 20.05 -5.49 -9.89
N GLY A 80 19.80 -4.40 -9.16
CA GLY A 80 20.57 -3.15 -9.28
C GLY A 80 22.09 -3.34 -9.19
N PRO A 81 22.63 -3.92 -8.11
CA PRO A 81 24.06 -4.17 -7.96
C PRO A 81 24.65 -5.15 -8.99
N LEU A 82 23.81 -5.94 -9.66
CA LEU A 82 24.22 -6.99 -10.59
C LEU A 82 24.12 -6.59 -12.07
N VAL A 83 23.64 -5.39 -12.37
CA VAL A 83 23.38 -4.91 -13.74
C VAL A 83 24.59 -5.12 -14.65
N GLY A 84 25.80 -4.77 -14.19
CA GLY A 84 27.03 -4.96 -14.97
C GLY A 84 27.30 -6.43 -15.27
N MET A 85 27.25 -7.28 -14.26
CA MET A 85 27.52 -8.72 -14.41
C MET A 85 26.48 -9.38 -15.34
N ILE A 86 25.21 -9.05 -15.20
CA ILE A 86 24.13 -9.59 -16.05
C ILE A 86 24.31 -9.12 -17.50
N ARG A 87 24.62 -7.84 -17.69
CA ARG A 87 24.85 -7.25 -19.02
C ARG A 87 25.97 -7.95 -19.74
N ASP A 88 27.10 -8.13 -19.05
CA ASP A 88 28.31 -8.69 -19.65
C ASP A 88 28.14 -10.20 -19.95
N ASP A 89 27.46 -10.95 -19.07
CA ASP A 89 27.20 -12.38 -19.24
C ASP A 89 26.17 -12.67 -20.35
N LEU A 90 25.10 -11.88 -20.43
CA LEU A 90 24.04 -12.06 -21.43
C LEU A 90 24.34 -11.33 -22.77
N GLY A 91 25.38 -10.51 -22.84
CA GLY A 91 25.72 -9.73 -24.03
C GLY A 91 24.66 -8.69 -24.42
N VAL A 92 23.89 -8.15 -23.42
CA VAL A 92 22.81 -7.21 -23.66
C VAL A 92 23.26 -5.77 -23.50
N SER A 93 22.50 -4.83 -24.08
CA SER A 93 22.78 -3.40 -23.98
C SER A 93 22.45 -2.82 -22.60
N GLY A 94 23.05 -1.68 -22.27
CA GLY A 94 22.68 -0.91 -21.08
C GLY A 94 21.21 -0.47 -21.08
N SER A 95 20.67 -0.12 -22.27
CA SER A 95 19.26 0.23 -22.43
C SER A 95 18.32 -0.93 -22.11
N PHE A 96 18.70 -2.16 -22.46
CA PHE A 96 17.95 -3.36 -22.08
C PHE A 96 17.91 -3.53 -20.56
N MET A 97 19.04 -3.37 -19.87
CA MET A 97 19.10 -3.44 -18.42
C MET A 97 18.32 -2.29 -17.75
N GLY A 98 18.34 -1.10 -18.33
CA GLY A 98 17.49 0.02 -17.93
C GLY A 98 16.00 -0.33 -18.02
N PHE A 99 15.58 -0.96 -19.11
CA PHE A 99 14.19 -1.45 -19.24
C PHE A 99 13.85 -2.51 -18.17
N VAL A 100 14.73 -3.50 -17.95
CA VAL A 100 14.53 -4.54 -16.93
C VAL A 100 14.37 -3.95 -15.52
N THR A 101 15.17 -2.94 -15.18
CA THR A 101 15.10 -2.27 -13.87
C THR A 101 13.88 -1.34 -13.73
N ALA A 102 13.36 -0.80 -14.82
CA ALA A 102 12.13 0.01 -14.83
C ALA A 102 10.85 -0.85 -14.81
N LEU A 103 10.94 -2.09 -15.28
CA LEU A 103 9.80 -2.99 -15.45
C LEU A 103 8.95 -3.19 -14.18
N PRO A 104 9.52 -3.29 -12.95
CA PRO A 104 8.73 -3.37 -11.73
C PRO A 104 7.80 -2.18 -11.51
N VAL A 105 8.28 -0.97 -11.74
CA VAL A 105 7.48 0.25 -11.54
C VAL A 105 6.34 0.32 -12.56
N LEU A 106 6.63 -0.04 -13.83
CA LEU A 106 5.63 -0.16 -14.89
C LEU A 106 4.60 -1.23 -14.58
N ALA A 107 5.03 -2.40 -14.09
CA ALA A 107 4.13 -3.47 -13.68
C ALA A 107 3.22 -3.04 -12.51
N PHE A 108 3.76 -2.30 -11.54
CA PHE A 108 2.95 -1.76 -10.44
C PHE A 108 1.88 -0.81 -10.95
N ALA A 109 2.22 0.11 -11.86
CA ALA A 109 1.25 1.01 -12.47
C ALA A 109 0.13 0.25 -13.19
N LEU A 110 0.49 -0.78 -13.95
CA LEU A 110 -0.43 -1.55 -14.78
C LEU A 110 -1.32 -2.51 -13.98
N PHE A 111 -0.74 -3.24 -13.01
CA PHE A 111 -1.43 -4.34 -12.33
C PHE A 111 -2.13 -3.92 -11.02
N SER A 112 -1.76 -2.81 -10.39
CA SER A 112 -2.38 -2.38 -9.13
C SER A 112 -3.91 -2.20 -9.20
N PRO A 113 -4.53 -1.66 -10.26
CA PRO A 113 -5.99 -1.56 -10.35
C PRO A 113 -6.70 -2.92 -10.39
N TRP A 114 -6.02 -3.95 -10.90
CA TRP A 114 -6.57 -5.30 -10.98
C TRP A 114 -6.60 -5.99 -9.61
N ALA A 115 -5.68 -5.64 -8.71
CA ALA A 115 -5.61 -6.23 -7.38
C ALA A 115 -6.93 -6.11 -6.62
N ALA A 116 -7.52 -4.90 -6.59
CA ALA A 116 -8.80 -4.66 -5.94
C ALA A 116 -9.95 -5.46 -6.56
N ARG A 117 -9.97 -5.60 -7.90
CA ARG A 117 -10.98 -6.39 -8.62
C ARG A 117 -10.86 -7.87 -8.33
N LEU A 118 -9.62 -8.39 -8.40
CA LEU A 118 -9.32 -9.79 -8.11
C LEU A 118 -9.60 -10.12 -6.64
N GLY A 119 -9.20 -9.23 -5.71
CA GLY A 119 -9.47 -9.38 -4.28
C GLY A 119 -10.96 -9.48 -3.94
N ARG A 120 -11.81 -8.71 -4.63
CA ARG A 120 -13.27 -8.81 -4.49
C ARG A 120 -13.84 -10.09 -5.10
N ARG A 121 -13.35 -10.49 -6.28
CA ARG A 121 -13.89 -11.65 -7.01
C ARG A 121 -13.48 -12.99 -6.39
N TYR A 122 -12.24 -13.10 -5.97
CA TYR A 122 -11.65 -14.37 -5.52
C TYR A 122 -11.30 -14.42 -4.03
N GLY A 123 -11.45 -13.29 -3.31
CA GLY A 123 -11.01 -13.13 -1.92
C GLY A 123 -9.53 -12.71 -1.83
N MET A 124 -9.22 -11.83 -0.86
CA MET A 124 -7.89 -11.25 -0.73
C MET A 124 -6.82 -12.30 -0.45
N GLU A 125 -7.10 -13.28 0.42
CA GLU A 125 -6.16 -14.36 0.77
C GLU A 125 -5.85 -15.26 -0.41
N ASN A 126 -6.85 -15.59 -1.22
CA ASN A 126 -6.64 -16.42 -2.41
C ASN A 126 -5.74 -15.71 -3.42
N VAL A 127 -5.95 -14.39 -3.60
CA VAL A 127 -5.11 -13.58 -4.50
C VAL A 127 -3.70 -13.47 -3.95
N LEU A 128 -3.50 -13.27 -2.64
CA LEU A 128 -2.17 -13.21 -2.03
C LEU A 128 -1.42 -14.55 -2.13
N VAL A 129 -2.10 -15.68 -1.93
CA VAL A 129 -1.50 -17.01 -2.16
C VAL A 129 -1.13 -17.18 -3.63
N ALA A 130 -2.02 -16.85 -4.57
CA ALA A 130 -1.72 -16.91 -6.00
C ALA A 130 -0.54 -16.00 -6.38
N SER A 131 -0.46 -14.80 -5.77
CA SER A 131 0.65 -13.89 -5.95
C SER A 131 1.98 -14.44 -5.45
N LEU A 132 2.00 -15.11 -4.29
CA LEU A 132 3.21 -15.77 -3.79
C LEU A 132 3.66 -16.91 -4.71
N VAL A 133 2.72 -17.68 -5.26
CA VAL A 133 3.04 -18.72 -6.26
C VAL A 133 3.58 -18.11 -7.55
N ALA A 134 2.97 -17.02 -8.04
CA ALA A 134 3.46 -16.30 -9.21
C ALA A 134 4.82 -15.65 -8.96
N LEU A 135 5.07 -15.15 -7.74
CA LEU A 135 6.37 -14.62 -7.31
C LEU A 135 7.45 -15.71 -7.36
N LEU A 136 7.17 -16.88 -6.79
CA LEU A 136 8.07 -18.04 -6.88
C LEU A 136 8.38 -18.42 -8.32
N ALA A 137 7.34 -18.52 -9.15
CA ALA A 137 7.50 -18.85 -10.57
C ALA A 137 8.33 -17.79 -11.32
N GLY A 138 8.09 -16.49 -11.05
CA GLY A 138 8.86 -15.40 -11.64
C GLY A 138 10.33 -15.39 -11.22
N ILE A 139 10.60 -15.65 -9.93
CA ILE A 139 11.97 -15.81 -9.42
C ILE A 139 12.64 -17.02 -10.08
N ALA A 140 11.98 -18.18 -10.10
CA ALA A 140 12.50 -19.39 -10.72
C ALA A 140 12.82 -19.18 -12.20
N LEU A 141 11.89 -18.58 -12.95
CA LEU A 141 12.04 -18.35 -14.39
C LEU A 141 13.28 -17.53 -14.72
N ARG A 142 13.52 -16.43 -13.98
CA ARG A 142 14.67 -15.54 -14.26
C ARG A 142 16.01 -16.07 -13.73
N SER A 143 15.98 -17.03 -12.78
CA SER A 143 17.19 -17.56 -12.12
C SER A 143 17.63 -18.90 -12.66
N ALA A 144 16.68 -19.80 -13.02
CA ALA A 144 17.00 -21.13 -13.50
C ALA A 144 17.36 -21.18 -14.99
N LEU A 145 16.84 -20.22 -15.78
CA LEU A 145 17.06 -20.16 -17.21
C LEU A 145 17.66 -18.78 -17.59
N PRO A 146 18.98 -18.59 -17.48
CA PRO A 146 19.61 -17.29 -17.69
C PRO A 146 19.57 -16.91 -19.18
N SER A 147 18.57 -16.14 -19.57
CA SER A 147 18.46 -15.54 -20.90
C SER A 147 17.79 -14.15 -20.84
N PRO A 148 17.97 -13.29 -21.84
CA PRO A 148 17.30 -11.99 -21.88
C PRO A 148 15.77 -12.10 -21.77
N LEU A 149 15.17 -13.09 -22.44
CA LEU A 149 13.72 -13.29 -22.43
C LEU A 149 13.20 -13.72 -21.05
N THR A 150 13.85 -14.70 -20.42
CA THR A 150 13.43 -15.20 -19.10
C THR A 150 13.67 -14.16 -18.00
N LEU A 151 14.70 -13.33 -18.13
CA LEU A 151 14.93 -12.20 -17.23
C LEU A 151 13.80 -11.19 -17.30
N VAL A 152 13.32 -10.83 -18.50
CA VAL A 152 12.19 -9.91 -18.68
C VAL A 152 10.90 -10.55 -18.20
N LEU A 153 10.54 -11.75 -18.66
CA LEU A 153 9.29 -12.41 -18.31
C LEU A 153 9.21 -12.74 -16.81
N GLY A 154 10.31 -13.24 -16.24
CA GLY A 154 10.38 -13.53 -14.81
C GLY A 154 10.24 -12.25 -13.97
N THR A 155 10.91 -11.16 -14.37
CA THR A 155 10.79 -9.85 -13.70
C THR A 155 9.41 -9.26 -13.85
N ALA A 156 8.77 -9.37 -15.01
CA ALA A 156 7.38 -8.92 -15.21
C ALA A 156 6.40 -9.69 -14.32
N LEU A 157 6.51 -11.04 -14.29
CA LEU A 157 5.64 -11.91 -13.52
C LEU A 157 5.77 -11.65 -12.00
N LEU A 158 6.99 -11.61 -11.48
CA LEU A 158 7.20 -11.33 -10.06
C LEU A 158 6.75 -9.91 -9.68
N SER A 159 6.92 -8.93 -10.56
CA SER A 159 6.50 -7.55 -10.31
C SER A 159 4.98 -7.40 -10.29
N ALA A 160 4.27 -8.10 -11.19
CA ALA A 160 2.82 -8.17 -11.16
C ALA A 160 2.32 -8.82 -9.85
N ALA A 161 2.97 -9.88 -9.39
CA ALA A 161 2.68 -10.54 -8.12
C ALA A 161 2.90 -9.60 -6.92
N ILE A 162 3.99 -8.86 -6.91
CA ILE A 162 4.31 -7.87 -5.86
C ILE A 162 3.28 -6.74 -5.85
N ALA A 163 2.81 -6.27 -7.00
CA ALA A 163 1.75 -5.27 -7.10
C ALA A 163 0.48 -5.70 -6.35
N MET A 164 0.08 -6.98 -6.46
CA MET A 164 -1.07 -7.52 -5.72
C MET A 164 -0.86 -7.42 -4.21
N GLY A 165 0.33 -7.81 -3.71
CA GLY A 165 0.69 -7.72 -2.30
C GLY A 165 0.64 -6.29 -1.78
N ASN A 166 1.26 -5.35 -2.48
CA ASN A 166 1.29 -3.93 -2.11
C ASN A 166 -0.11 -3.32 -1.96
N VAL A 167 -1.04 -3.67 -2.85
CA VAL A 167 -2.41 -3.14 -2.83
C VAL A 167 -3.28 -3.82 -1.77
N LEU A 168 -3.18 -5.14 -1.63
CA LEU A 168 -4.11 -5.91 -0.81
C LEU A 168 -3.72 -5.96 0.67
N LEU A 169 -2.43 -5.85 1.04
CA LEU A 169 -2.01 -5.94 2.44
C LEU A 169 -2.63 -4.83 3.33
N PRO A 170 -2.62 -3.53 2.96
CA PRO A 170 -3.27 -2.51 3.78
C PRO A 170 -4.78 -2.71 3.91
N ALA A 171 -5.44 -3.18 2.85
CA ALA A 171 -6.87 -3.47 2.84
C ALA A 171 -7.21 -4.69 3.73
N LEU A 172 -6.36 -5.71 3.71
CA LEU A 172 -6.48 -6.88 4.58
C LEU A 172 -6.25 -6.50 6.05
N ALA A 173 -5.26 -5.64 6.33
CA ALA A 173 -5.01 -5.12 7.67
C ALA A 173 -6.26 -4.43 8.23
N LYS A 174 -6.91 -3.58 7.43
CA LYS A 174 -8.16 -2.91 7.81
C LYS A 174 -9.28 -3.90 8.11
N ARG A 175 -9.39 -4.99 7.35
CA ARG A 175 -10.42 -6.02 7.57
C ARG A 175 -10.17 -6.86 8.81
N SER A 176 -8.93 -7.31 9.00
CA SER A 176 -8.60 -8.34 9.99
C SER A 176 -8.09 -7.78 11.31
N LEU A 177 -7.48 -6.59 11.31
CA LEU A 177 -6.89 -5.92 12.47
C LEU A 177 -7.18 -4.41 12.42
N PRO A 178 -8.45 -3.96 12.45
CA PRO A 178 -8.81 -2.55 12.26
C PRO A 178 -8.19 -1.63 13.31
N GLU A 179 -8.00 -2.09 14.55
CA GLU A 179 -7.37 -1.30 15.61
C GLU A 179 -5.83 -1.23 15.50
N HIS A 180 -5.22 -2.08 14.65
CA HIS A 180 -3.77 -2.23 14.52
C HIS A 180 -3.26 -2.00 13.10
N VAL A 181 -4.04 -1.32 12.25
CA VAL A 181 -3.66 -1.04 10.84
C VAL A 181 -2.29 -0.36 10.77
N ASN A 182 -2.04 0.63 11.62
CA ASN A 182 -0.79 1.37 11.65
C ASN A 182 0.42 0.44 11.95
N LEU A 183 0.26 -0.50 12.88
CA LEU A 183 1.30 -1.49 13.19
C LEU A 183 1.57 -2.42 12.00
N VAL A 184 0.51 -2.92 11.34
CA VAL A 184 0.64 -3.80 10.18
C VAL A 184 1.35 -3.08 9.03
N VAL A 185 0.98 -1.83 8.74
CA VAL A 185 1.63 -1.01 7.70
C VAL A 185 3.07 -0.69 8.07
N ALA A 186 3.35 -0.40 9.36
CA ALA A 186 4.71 -0.21 9.85
C ALA A 186 5.58 -1.45 9.63
N MET A 187 5.09 -2.63 10.00
CA MET A 187 5.78 -3.90 9.78
C MET A 187 5.99 -4.18 8.29
N MET A 188 4.99 -3.86 7.46
CA MET A 188 5.10 -4.00 6.02
C MET A 188 6.22 -3.11 5.46
N THR A 189 6.21 -1.82 5.76
CA THR A 189 7.22 -0.87 5.25
C THR A 189 8.61 -1.12 5.84
N ALA A 190 8.72 -1.44 7.11
CA ALA A 190 9.99 -1.82 7.74
C ALA A 190 10.54 -3.11 7.13
N GLY A 191 9.70 -4.13 6.93
CA GLY A 191 10.09 -5.38 6.28
C GLY A 191 10.61 -5.17 4.85
N MET A 192 9.99 -4.29 4.09
CA MET A 192 10.45 -3.89 2.75
C MET A 192 11.81 -3.19 2.79
N LEU A 193 12.06 -2.30 3.76
CA LEU A 193 13.34 -1.60 3.91
C LEU A 193 14.45 -2.55 4.33
N VAL A 194 14.22 -3.38 5.34
CA VAL A 194 15.20 -4.38 5.81
C VAL A 194 15.56 -5.34 4.67
N SER A 195 14.55 -5.85 3.96
CA SER A 195 14.78 -6.77 2.84
C SER A 195 15.53 -6.12 1.68
N SER A 196 15.28 -4.82 1.38
CA SER A 196 16.02 -4.06 0.38
C SER A 196 17.50 -3.94 0.74
N THR A 197 17.80 -3.60 1.99
CA THR A 197 19.16 -3.44 2.49
C THR A 197 19.93 -4.76 2.42
N LEU A 198 19.30 -5.85 2.87
CA LEU A 198 19.89 -7.19 2.78
C LEU A 198 20.12 -7.59 1.32
N ALA A 199 19.12 -7.38 0.46
CA ALA A 199 19.20 -7.72 -0.95
C ALA A 199 20.36 -7.01 -1.66
N ALA A 200 20.50 -5.70 -1.42
CA ALA A 200 21.61 -4.93 -1.99
C ALA A 200 22.97 -5.39 -1.44
N GLY A 201 23.06 -5.66 -0.13
CA GLY A 201 24.30 -6.04 0.53
C GLY A 201 24.83 -7.42 0.13
N ILE A 202 23.94 -8.42 0.01
CA ILE A 202 24.36 -9.81 -0.31
C ILE A 202 24.51 -10.09 -1.82
N ALA A 203 23.93 -9.22 -2.68
CA ALA A 203 23.86 -9.48 -4.11
C ALA A 203 25.23 -9.73 -4.74
N VAL A 204 26.18 -8.80 -4.59
CA VAL A 204 27.51 -8.89 -5.19
C VAL A 204 28.37 -10.00 -4.57
N PRO A 205 28.49 -10.12 -3.24
CA PRO A 205 29.21 -11.22 -2.62
C PRO A 205 28.74 -12.59 -3.09
N LEU A 206 27.43 -12.80 -3.13
CA LEU A 206 26.86 -14.07 -3.55
C LEU A 206 27.04 -14.33 -5.06
N ALA A 207 26.95 -13.28 -5.89
CA ALA A 207 27.20 -13.38 -7.32
C ALA A 207 28.66 -13.73 -7.66
N ARG A 208 29.62 -13.23 -6.88
CA ARG A 208 31.03 -13.58 -7.04
C ARG A 208 31.33 -15.04 -6.72
N TRP A 209 30.54 -15.65 -5.83
CA TRP A 209 30.73 -17.04 -5.42
C TRP A 209 30.10 -18.03 -6.39
N GLN A 210 28.89 -17.79 -6.88
CA GLN A 210 28.07 -18.76 -7.64
C GLN A 210 27.44 -18.19 -8.92
N GLY A 211 27.84 -16.99 -9.35
CA GLY A 211 27.25 -16.30 -10.49
C GLY A 211 25.99 -15.50 -10.11
N TRP A 212 25.58 -14.59 -10.99
CA TRP A 212 24.52 -13.62 -10.75
C TRP A 212 23.11 -14.24 -10.61
N THR A 213 22.89 -15.46 -11.05
CA THR A 213 21.61 -16.18 -10.93
C THR A 213 21.29 -16.55 -9.50
N TRP A 214 22.31 -16.85 -8.68
CA TRP A 214 22.13 -17.26 -7.28
C TRP A 214 21.51 -16.18 -6.40
N PRO A 215 22.02 -14.92 -6.35
CA PRO A 215 21.37 -13.86 -5.57
C PRO A 215 19.98 -13.53 -6.08
N LEU A 216 19.65 -13.76 -7.35
CA LEU A 216 18.29 -13.63 -7.84
C LEU A 216 17.38 -14.76 -7.36
N GLY A 217 17.92 -15.99 -7.26
CA GLY A 217 17.16 -17.19 -6.90
C GLY A 217 16.93 -17.39 -5.39
N ILE A 218 17.84 -16.88 -4.53
CA ILE A 218 17.80 -17.14 -3.08
C ILE A 218 16.46 -16.70 -2.43
N TRP A 219 15.79 -15.71 -3.01
CA TRP A 219 14.49 -15.23 -2.55
C TRP A 219 13.34 -16.23 -2.71
N MET A 220 13.56 -17.32 -3.45
CA MET A 220 12.62 -18.45 -3.48
C MET A 220 12.44 -19.06 -2.08
N LEU A 221 13.51 -19.12 -1.28
CA LEU A 221 13.46 -19.66 0.08
C LEU A 221 12.53 -18.81 0.97
N THR A 222 12.73 -17.49 0.99
CA THR A 222 11.91 -16.58 1.81
C THR A 222 10.46 -16.50 1.31
N THR A 223 10.25 -16.58 -0.02
CA THR A 223 8.91 -16.64 -0.60
C THR A 223 8.20 -17.96 -0.26
N GLY A 224 8.92 -19.08 -0.28
CA GLY A 224 8.41 -20.38 0.16
C GLY A 224 8.00 -20.38 1.64
N VAL A 225 8.86 -19.80 2.50
CA VAL A 225 8.53 -19.61 3.92
C VAL A 225 7.29 -18.73 4.09
N ALA A 226 7.15 -17.65 3.31
CA ALA A 226 5.99 -16.78 3.37
C ALA A 226 4.70 -17.49 2.91
N LEU A 227 4.79 -18.41 1.96
CA LEU A 227 3.61 -19.12 1.43
C LEU A 227 2.91 -19.97 2.51
N VAL A 228 3.67 -20.59 3.43
CA VAL A 228 3.12 -21.50 4.45
C VAL A 228 2.05 -20.84 5.34
N PRO A 229 2.32 -19.72 6.03
CA PRO A 229 1.30 -19.06 6.86
C PRO A 229 0.11 -18.56 6.05
N TRP A 230 0.31 -18.10 4.79
CA TRP A 230 -0.78 -17.66 3.93
C TRP A 230 -1.70 -18.79 3.50
N LEU A 231 -1.17 -19.99 3.21
CA LEU A 231 -1.97 -21.20 2.96
C LEU A 231 -2.82 -21.58 4.18
N ARG A 232 -2.25 -21.46 5.38
CA ARG A 232 -2.96 -21.75 6.64
C ARG A 232 -4.08 -20.73 6.90
N ILE A 233 -3.80 -19.43 6.74
CA ILE A 233 -4.81 -18.36 6.88
C ILE A 233 -5.96 -18.56 5.89
N ARG A 234 -5.64 -18.83 4.63
CA ARG A 234 -6.64 -19.14 3.60
C ARG A 234 -7.54 -20.33 4.01
N HIS A 235 -6.97 -21.38 4.58
CA HIS A 235 -7.73 -22.55 5.01
C HIS A 235 -8.67 -22.21 6.17
N LEU A 236 -8.16 -21.49 7.19
CA LEU A 236 -8.96 -21.07 8.35
C LEU A 236 -10.15 -20.18 7.94
N HIS A 237 -9.94 -19.20 7.07
CA HIS A 237 -11.02 -18.32 6.60
C HIS A 237 -12.05 -19.05 5.70
N ARG A 238 -11.65 -20.05 4.94
CA ARG A 238 -12.60 -20.90 4.19
C ARG A 238 -13.47 -21.75 5.10
N ALA A 239 -12.88 -22.27 6.16
CA ALA A 239 -13.63 -23.10 7.14
C ALA A 239 -14.61 -22.27 7.98
N ALA A 240 -14.32 -20.98 8.21
CA ALA A 240 -15.14 -20.06 8.99
C ALA A 240 -16.21 -19.33 8.16
N ALA A 241 -16.20 -19.44 6.83
CA ALA A 241 -17.20 -18.80 5.98
C ALA A 241 -18.57 -19.47 6.15
N PRO A 242 -19.63 -18.75 6.60
CA PRO A 242 -20.96 -19.33 6.67
C PRO A 242 -21.41 -19.75 5.26
N THR A 243 -21.81 -21.01 5.13
CA THR A 243 -22.44 -21.52 3.91
C THR A 243 -23.76 -20.78 3.69
N GLY A 244 -23.76 -19.76 2.82
CA GLY A 244 -24.98 -19.05 2.44
C GLY A 244 -24.98 -17.53 2.52
N SER A 245 -23.96 -16.90 3.09
CA SER A 245 -23.88 -15.41 3.07
C SER A 245 -23.25 -14.95 1.76
N ALA A 246 -24.08 -14.60 0.80
CA ALA A 246 -23.62 -13.76 -0.31
C ALA A 246 -22.97 -12.48 0.29
N PRO A 247 -21.80 -12.03 -0.18
CA PRO A 247 -21.25 -10.76 0.27
C PRO A 247 -22.33 -9.69 0.06
N THR A 248 -22.71 -8.98 1.10
CA THR A 248 -23.56 -7.79 0.98
C THR A 248 -22.82 -6.86 0.01
N ALA A 249 -23.28 -6.85 -1.22
CA ALA A 249 -22.72 -6.07 -2.31
C ALA A 249 -23.14 -4.61 -2.16
N SER A 250 -22.55 -3.92 -1.20
CA SER A 250 -22.47 -2.47 -1.32
C SER A 250 -21.55 -2.21 -2.51
N THR A 251 -22.11 -1.60 -3.56
CA THR A 251 -21.33 -1.17 -4.72
C THR A 251 -20.20 -0.26 -4.23
N PRO A 252 -18.93 -0.65 -4.38
CA PRO A 252 -17.85 0.14 -3.86
C PRO A 252 -17.85 1.50 -4.55
N LEU A 253 -17.54 2.56 -3.79
CA LEU A 253 -17.38 3.91 -4.31
C LEU A 253 -16.44 3.90 -5.53
N ASN A 254 -16.85 4.57 -6.60
CA ASN A 254 -15.97 4.74 -7.75
C ASN A 254 -14.89 5.79 -7.40
N VAL A 255 -13.78 5.33 -6.82
CA VAL A 255 -12.67 6.17 -6.35
C VAL A 255 -12.09 7.08 -7.45
N TRP A 256 -12.18 6.68 -8.72
CA TRP A 256 -11.71 7.45 -9.87
C TRP A 256 -12.48 8.76 -10.10
N ARG A 257 -13.68 8.90 -9.54
CA ARG A 257 -14.52 10.09 -9.62
C ARG A 257 -14.41 11.01 -8.40
N ILE A 258 -13.54 10.69 -7.45
CA ILE A 258 -13.44 11.41 -6.17
C ILE A 258 -12.18 12.28 -6.17
N PRO A 259 -12.29 13.63 -6.13
CA PRO A 259 -11.12 14.52 -6.12
C PRO A 259 -10.13 14.24 -4.99
N ALA A 260 -10.64 13.88 -3.80
CA ALA A 260 -9.80 13.54 -2.66
C ALA A 260 -8.97 12.26 -2.89
N ALA A 261 -9.47 11.29 -3.67
CA ALA A 261 -8.70 10.11 -4.07
C ALA A 261 -7.56 10.48 -5.05
N TRP A 262 -7.82 11.43 -5.96
CA TRP A 262 -6.78 11.97 -6.83
C TRP A 262 -5.71 12.74 -6.07
N ALA A 263 -6.08 13.57 -5.07
CA ALA A 263 -5.11 14.27 -4.23
C ALA A 263 -4.15 13.29 -3.54
N LEU A 264 -4.68 12.22 -2.94
CA LEU A 264 -3.86 11.18 -2.30
C LEU A 264 -3.03 10.38 -3.30
N SER A 265 -3.57 10.12 -4.50
CA SER A 265 -2.83 9.44 -5.58
C SER A 265 -1.67 10.27 -6.11
N LEU A 266 -1.86 11.58 -6.28
CA LEU A 266 -0.82 12.52 -6.69
C LEU A 266 0.24 12.69 -5.59
N TYR A 267 -0.19 12.78 -4.33
CA TYR A 267 0.71 12.84 -3.18
C TYR A 267 1.64 11.63 -3.14
N MET A 268 1.10 10.41 -3.26
CA MET A 268 1.90 9.20 -3.36
C MET A 268 2.78 9.19 -4.62
N GLY A 269 2.27 9.70 -5.73
CA GLY A 269 3.00 9.74 -7.01
C GLY A 269 4.22 10.64 -6.95
N LEU A 270 4.07 11.85 -6.40
CA LEU A 270 5.18 12.79 -6.22
C LEU A 270 6.23 12.24 -5.26
N GLN A 271 5.80 11.70 -4.12
CA GLN A 271 6.71 11.02 -3.19
C GLN A 271 7.50 9.90 -3.88
N SER A 272 6.82 9.04 -4.64
CA SER A 272 7.47 7.91 -5.32
C SER A 272 8.43 8.40 -6.40
N LEU A 273 8.07 9.43 -7.15
CA LEU A 273 8.95 10.05 -8.15
C LEU A 273 10.21 10.61 -7.48
N VAL A 274 10.07 11.40 -6.41
CA VAL A 274 11.19 11.96 -5.66
C VAL A 274 12.06 10.83 -5.09
N PHE A 275 11.46 9.80 -4.49
CA PHE A 275 12.18 8.65 -3.96
C PHE A 275 13.05 7.97 -5.04
N TYR A 276 12.47 7.60 -6.18
CA TYR A 276 13.23 6.91 -7.23
C TYR A 276 14.29 7.80 -7.87
N ALA A 277 14.02 9.10 -7.99
CA ALA A 277 15.00 10.06 -8.48
C ALA A 277 16.16 10.26 -7.48
N VAL A 278 15.88 10.43 -6.19
CA VAL A 278 16.91 10.55 -5.15
C VAL A 278 17.75 9.28 -5.11
N VAL A 279 17.15 8.09 -5.04
CA VAL A 279 17.88 6.82 -5.01
C VAL A 279 18.73 6.61 -6.26
N GLY A 280 18.19 6.97 -7.43
CA GLY A 280 18.86 6.74 -8.71
C GLY A 280 20.01 7.72 -8.98
N PHE A 281 19.86 8.99 -8.62
CA PHE A 281 20.78 10.03 -9.06
C PHE A 281 21.62 10.70 -7.97
N THR A 282 21.30 10.51 -6.69
CA THR A 282 22.09 11.07 -5.57
C THR A 282 23.57 10.72 -5.67
N PRO A 283 24.00 9.49 -6.01
CA PRO A 283 25.43 9.20 -6.17
C PRO A 283 26.10 10.10 -7.22
N SER A 284 25.45 10.34 -8.34
CA SER A 284 25.98 11.21 -9.42
C SER A 284 26.04 12.68 -8.99
N VAL A 285 25.01 13.15 -8.28
CA VAL A 285 24.99 14.52 -7.70
C VAL A 285 26.13 14.72 -6.70
N LEU A 286 26.35 13.75 -5.83
CA LEU A 286 27.40 13.81 -4.82
C LEU A 286 28.79 13.77 -5.42
N GLN A 287 29.00 12.97 -6.47
CA GLN A 287 30.27 12.95 -7.21
C GLN A 287 30.49 14.26 -7.97
N GLU A 288 29.49 14.87 -8.60
CA GLU A 288 29.58 16.20 -9.21
C GLU A 288 29.96 17.27 -8.18
N LYS A 289 29.51 17.13 -6.92
CA LYS A 289 29.89 18.01 -5.80
C LYS A 289 31.28 17.72 -5.23
N GLY A 290 32.04 16.76 -5.79
CA GLY A 290 33.42 16.47 -5.44
C GLY A 290 33.60 15.36 -4.38
N LEU A 291 32.55 14.58 -4.04
CA LEU A 291 32.71 13.40 -3.19
C LEU A 291 33.25 12.22 -4.02
N SER A 292 34.00 11.35 -3.37
CA SER A 292 34.44 10.09 -3.99
C SER A 292 33.24 9.15 -4.22
N ALA A 293 33.37 8.19 -5.13
CA ALA A 293 32.35 7.17 -5.38
C ALA A 293 32.04 6.36 -4.11
N GLU A 294 33.03 6.11 -3.27
CA GLU A 294 32.88 5.43 -1.99
C GLU A 294 32.05 6.27 -1.00
N GLN A 295 32.36 7.56 -0.86
CA GLN A 295 31.60 8.48 0.00
C GLN A 295 30.15 8.60 -0.48
N ALA A 296 29.93 8.71 -1.78
CA ALA A 296 28.58 8.75 -2.37
C ALA A 296 27.81 7.45 -2.11
N GLY A 297 28.47 6.30 -2.20
CA GLY A 297 27.90 4.99 -1.85
C GLY A 297 27.52 4.88 -0.39
N ASN A 298 28.40 5.35 0.53
CA ASN A 298 28.14 5.35 1.97
C ASN A 298 26.94 6.23 2.33
N LEU A 299 26.77 7.39 1.67
CA LEU A 299 25.62 8.25 1.85
C LEU A 299 24.33 7.61 1.29
N GLY A 300 24.42 6.85 0.20
CA GLY A 300 23.30 6.03 -0.27
C GLY A 300 22.87 4.94 0.73
N ALA A 301 23.83 4.29 1.38
CA ALA A 301 23.56 3.35 2.46
C ALA A 301 22.94 4.04 3.69
N LEU A 302 23.43 5.22 4.06
CA LEU A 302 22.86 6.06 5.13
C LEU A 302 21.39 6.41 4.83
N PHE A 303 21.09 6.83 3.58
CA PHE A 303 19.72 7.10 3.15
C PHE A 303 18.79 5.92 3.45
N GLN A 304 19.18 4.71 3.08
CA GLN A 304 18.36 3.51 3.28
C GLN A 304 18.23 3.17 4.79
N ALA A 305 19.31 3.23 5.56
CA ALA A 305 19.29 2.90 6.98
C ALA A 305 18.41 3.88 7.78
N ILE A 306 18.58 5.19 7.56
CA ILE A 306 17.87 6.24 8.29
C ILE A 306 16.38 6.33 7.88
N SER A 307 16.02 5.84 6.70
CA SER A 307 14.64 5.78 6.20
C SER A 307 13.69 5.06 7.16
N LEU A 308 14.19 4.08 7.92
CA LEU A 308 13.42 3.37 8.93
C LEU A 308 12.88 4.30 10.02
N LEU A 309 13.59 5.36 10.37
CA LEU A 309 13.13 6.35 11.35
C LEU A 309 11.87 7.08 10.87
N GLY A 310 11.76 7.36 9.58
CA GLY A 310 10.55 7.95 8.99
C GLY A 310 9.33 7.04 9.12
N VAL A 311 9.51 5.75 8.87
CA VAL A 311 8.44 4.74 9.06
C VAL A 311 8.00 4.68 10.52
N VAL A 312 8.96 4.61 11.45
CA VAL A 312 8.71 4.57 12.89
C VAL A 312 8.00 5.84 13.35
N ALA A 313 8.49 7.02 12.95
CA ALA A 313 7.92 8.31 13.33
C ALA A 313 6.45 8.43 12.94
N VAL A 314 6.10 8.02 11.71
CA VAL A 314 4.72 8.07 11.21
C VAL A 314 3.83 7.02 11.88
N SER A 315 4.35 5.81 12.09
CA SER A 315 3.56 4.68 12.59
C SER A 315 3.23 4.79 14.07
N TRP A 316 4.13 5.38 14.86
CA TRP A 316 3.98 5.51 16.30
C TRP A 316 3.46 6.88 16.73
N ALA A 317 3.30 7.82 15.80
CA ALA A 317 2.73 9.12 16.13
C ALA A 317 1.28 8.98 16.63
N PRO A 318 0.98 9.34 17.89
CA PRO A 318 -0.35 9.18 18.49
C PRO A 318 -1.30 10.30 18.04
N VAL A 319 -1.28 10.62 16.75
CA VAL A 319 -2.06 11.73 16.19
C VAL A 319 -3.33 11.24 15.49
N ARG A 320 -4.42 11.94 15.73
CA ARG A 320 -5.72 11.73 15.10
C ARG A 320 -6.20 13.05 14.48
N ASP A 321 -7.18 12.98 13.62
CA ASP A 321 -7.83 14.14 13.00
C ASP A 321 -6.84 15.15 12.39
N ARG A 322 -6.88 16.41 12.85
CA ARG A 322 -5.97 17.46 12.36
C ARG A 322 -4.49 17.19 12.66
N GLY A 323 -4.19 16.42 13.71
CA GLY A 323 -2.82 16.01 14.00
C GLY A 323 -2.20 15.17 12.87
N ARG A 324 -3.01 14.33 12.20
CA ARG A 324 -2.58 13.57 11.02
C ARG A 324 -2.20 14.48 9.85
N GLN A 325 -2.93 15.58 9.65
CA GLN A 325 -2.59 16.57 8.62
C GLN A 325 -1.25 17.27 8.92
N TRP A 326 -1.03 17.69 10.16
CA TRP A 326 0.24 18.28 10.57
C TRP A 326 1.42 17.30 10.45
N LEU A 327 1.20 16.03 10.82
CA LEU A 327 2.20 14.99 10.61
C LEU A 327 2.54 14.81 9.12
N SER A 328 1.53 14.81 8.25
CA SER A 328 1.71 14.71 6.81
C SER A 328 2.54 15.87 6.26
N VAL A 329 2.23 17.10 6.65
CA VAL A 329 3.02 18.28 6.25
C VAL A 329 4.43 18.21 6.83
N GLY A 330 4.58 17.88 8.12
CA GLY A 330 5.89 17.81 8.78
C GLY A 330 6.83 16.80 8.11
N ILE A 331 6.32 15.60 7.80
CA ILE A 331 7.14 14.59 7.14
C ILE A 331 7.45 14.95 5.68
N SER A 332 6.53 15.61 4.96
CA SER A 332 6.80 16.12 3.60
C SER A 332 7.80 17.28 3.62
N LEU A 333 7.81 18.10 4.66
CA LEU A 333 8.82 19.15 4.82
C LEU A 333 10.24 18.57 4.97
N THR A 334 10.41 17.37 5.54
CA THR A 334 11.73 16.73 5.56
C THR A 334 12.17 16.28 4.16
N VAL A 335 11.23 15.84 3.29
CA VAL A 335 11.51 15.56 1.87
C VAL A 335 11.96 16.82 1.15
N LEU A 336 11.23 17.92 1.33
CA LEU A 336 11.56 19.22 0.73
C LEU A 336 12.93 19.72 1.22
N ALA A 337 13.19 19.69 2.53
CA ALA A 337 14.47 20.11 3.09
C ALA A 337 15.63 19.26 2.57
N GLY A 338 15.43 17.93 2.48
CA GLY A 338 16.41 17.01 1.91
C GLY A 338 16.69 17.33 0.44
N SER A 339 15.66 17.54 -0.37
CA SER A 339 15.77 17.88 -1.81
C SER A 339 16.46 19.23 -2.02
N LEU A 340 16.08 20.26 -1.25
CA LEU A 340 16.73 21.57 -1.27
C LEU A 340 18.19 21.50 -0.84
N GLY A 341 18.50 20.72 0.18
CA GLY A 341 19.86 20.54 0.66
C GLY A 341 20.75 19.75 -0.29
N LEU A 342 20.22 18.74 -0.99
CA LEU A 342 20.92 18.07 -2.07
C LEU A 342 21.25 19.02 -3.22
N TRP A 343 20.36 19.98 -3.49
CA TRP A 343 20.58 21.01 -4.51
C TRP A 343 21.57 22.09 -4.04
N LEU A 344 21.25 22.79 -2.96
CA LEU A 344 21.92 24.03 -2.53
C LEU A 344 23.00 23.81 -1.45
N GLY A 345 22.95 22.70 -0.75
CA GLY A 345 23.82 22.41 0.40
C GLY A 345 25.28 22.20 0.00
N SER A 346 26.20 22.57 0.91
CA SER A 346 27.62 22.34 0.75
C SER A 346 27.98 20.85 0.85
N THR A 347 29.14 20.47 0.34
CA THR A 347 29.62 19.09 0.35
C THR A 347 29.70 18.49 1.78
N GLY A 348 30.14 19.29 2.76
CA GLY A 348 30.25 18.84 4.16
C GLY A 348 28.91 18.55 4.87
N THR A 349 27.80 19.05 4.34
CA THR A 349 26.47 18.89 4.96
C THR A 349 25.60 17.84 4.25
N GLN A 350 26.09 17.16 3.22
CA GLN A 350 25.28 16.25 2.40
C GLN A 350 24.71 15.07 3.19
N TRP A 351 25.39 14.60 4.22
CA TRP A 351 24.89 13.56 5.13
C TRP A 351 23.56 13.94 5.80
N LEU A 352 23.38 15.20 6.16
CA LEU A 352 22.14 15.70 6.75
C LEU A 352 20.99 15.68 5.75
N TRP A 353 21.25 16.18 4.55
CA TRP A 353 20.22 16.31 3.51
C TRP A 353 19.76 14.96 2.98
N VAL A 354 20.71 14.05 2.79
CA VAL A 354 20.44 12.65 2.44
C VAL A 354 19.60 11.98 3.53
N SER A 355 19.92 12.23 4.80
CA SER A 355 19.16 11.68 5.93
C SER A 355 17.73 12.20 5.98
N LEU A 356 17.53 13.51 5.82
CA LEU A 356 16.19 14.11 5.79
C LEU A 356 15.36 13.59 4.62
N ALA A 357 15.96 13.46 3.43
CA ALA A 357 15.30 12.89 2.27
C ALA A 357 14.88 11.43 2.52
N GLY A 358 15.74 10.63 3.17
CA GLY A 358 15.44 9.23 3.51
C GLY A 358 14.29 9.12 4.52
N ILE A 359 14.38 9.84 5.64
CA ILE A 359 13.31 9.89 6.66
C ILE A 359 11.98 10.31 6.01
N GLY A 360 12.02 11.39 5.22
CA GLY A 360 10.82 11.96 4.61
C GLY A 360 10.16 11.00 3.64
N THR A 361 10.90 10.52 2.64
CA THR A 361 10.33 9.69 1.57
C THR A 361 9.75 8.38 2.10
N ALA A 362 10.43 7.70 3.02
CA ALA A 362 9.89 6.47 3.63
C ALA A 362 8.71 6.75 4.55
N GLY A 363 8.74 7.86 5.30
CA GLY A 363 7.64 8.29 6.15
C GLY A 363 6.38 8.61 5.34
N VAL A 364 6.50 9.38 4.26
CA VAL A 364 5.36 9.71 3.37
C VAL A 364 4.79 8.45 2.73
N PHE A 365 5.64 7.53 2.26
CA PHE A 365 5.17 6.26 1.70
C PHE A 365 4.37 5.44 2.73
N SER A 366 4.90 5.29 3.95
CA SER A 366 4.21 4.60 5.04
C SER A 366 2.88 5.28 5.38
N LEU A 367 2.87 6.61 5.44
CA LEU A 367 1.66 7.40 5.68
C LEU A 367 0.61 7.19 4.57
N CYS A 368 0.99 7.18 3.29
CA CYS A 368 0.06 6.92 2.19
C CYS A 368 -0.62 5.56 2.35
N LEU A 369 0.13 4.51 2.70
CA LEU A 369 -0.43 3.17 2.92
C LEU A 369 -1.42 3.15 4.10
N MET A 370 -1.15 3.89 5.17
CA MET A 370 -2.09 4.05 6.29
C MET A 370 -3.35 4.80 5.87
N LEU A 371 -3.19 5.90 5.13
CA LEU A 371 -4.29 6.74 4.67
C LEU A 371 -5.24 5.97 3.72
N PHE A 372 -4.78 4.98 2.96
CA PHE A 372 -5.67 4.13 2.16
C PHE A 372 -6.69 3.40 3.02
N ALA A 373 -6.30 2.95 4.20
CA ALA A 373 -7.20 2.32 5.15
C ALA A 373 -8.01 3.33 5.95
N GLU A 374 -7.41 4.41 6.44
CA GLU A 374 -8.06 5.39 7.31
C GLU A 374 -9.12 6.23 6.57
N ARG A 375 -8.91 6.55 5.28
CA ARG A 375 -9.79 7.39 4.46
C ARG A 375 -10.95 6.65 3.79
N THR A 376 -11.16 5.38 4.09
CA THR A 376 -12.20 4.53 3.50
C THR A 376 -13.02 3.86 4.58
N ASP A 377 -14.29 3.54 4.30
CA ASP A 377 -15.20 2.95 5.29
C ASP A 377 -15.17 1.41 5.23
N SER A 378 -14.74 0.84 4.12
CA SER A 378 -14.67 -0.62 3.93
C SER A 378 -13.32 -1.11 3.40
N PRO A 379 -12.95 -2.38 3.66
CA PRO A 379 -11.75 -3.00 3.08
C PRO A 379 -11.75 -3.03 1.54
N ALA A 380 -12.92 -3.14 0.93
CA ALA A 380 -13.07 -3.10 -0.53
C ALA A 380 -12.75 -1.72 -1.10
N GLU A 381 -13.17 -0.66 -0.42
CA GLU A 381 -12.81 0.72 -0.78
C GLU A 381 -11.32 0.99 -0.54
N ALA A 382 -10.75 0.49 0.56
CA ALA A 382 -9.32 0.61 0.83
C ALA A 382 -8.48 -0.05 -0.28
N ALA A 383 -8.86 -1.24 -0.74
CA ALA A 383 -8.21 -1.90 -1.86
C ALA A 383 -8.38 -1.10 -3.17
N ALA A 384 -9.57 -0.53 -3.42
CA ALA A 384 -9.82 0.26 -4.63
C ALA A 384 -9.00 1.56 -4.63
N LEU A 385 -8.95 2.28 -3.49
CA LEU A 385 -8.15 3.49 -3.32
C LEU A 385 -6.66 3.19 -3.45
N SER A 386 -6.17 2.16 -2.76
CA SER A 386 -4.78 1.70 -2.84
C SER A 386 -4.41 1.32 -4.29
N GLY A 387 -5.28 0.59 -4.98
CA GLY A 387 -5.08 0.21 -6.39
C GLY A 387 -5.01 1.41 -7.33
N MET A 388 -5.89 2.40 -7.17
CA MET A 388 -5.86 3.65 -7.93
C MET A 388 -4.60 4.47 -7.62
N ALA A 389 -4.32 4.69 -6.33
CA ALA A 389 -3.21 5.53 -5.91
C ALA A 389 -1.85 4.94 -6.35
N GLN A 390 -1.70 3.62 -6.28
CA GLN A 390 -0.49 2.96 -6.75
C GLN A 390 -0.38 2.94 -8.28
N ALA A 391 -1.49 2.79 -9.01
CA ALA A 391 -1.48 2.87 -10.47
C ALA A 391 -1.04 4.26 -10.95
N VAL A 392 -1.69 5.30 -10.45
CA VAL A 392 -1.36 6.70 -10.77
C VAL A 392 0.04 7.04 -10.24
N GLY A 393 0.32 6.68 -8.99
CA GLY A 393 1.57 7.00 -8.32
C GLY A 393 2.79 6.39 -8.99
N TYR A 394 2.76 5.10 -9.30
CA TYR A 394 3.86 4.44 -10.00
C TYR A 394 3.92 4.82 -11.48
N GLY A 395 2.79 5.18 -12.10
CA GLY A 395 2.79 5.79 -13.43
C GLY A 395 3.58 7.09 -13.48
N ILE A 396 3.37 7.98 -12.50
CA ILE A 396 4.14 9.22 -12.32
C ILE A 396 5.60 8.90 -11.98
N ALA A 397 5.84 7.95 -11.07
CA ALA A 397 7.18 7.56 -10.66
C ALA A 397 8.02 6.99 -11.81
N ALA A 398 7.42 6.29 -12.77
CA ALA A 398 8.10 5.76 -13.94
C ALA A 398 8.64 6.86 -14.87
N ILE A 399 7.97 8.02 -14.89
CA ILE A 399 8.42 9.20 -15.65
C ILE A 399 9.63 9.87 -14.98
N GLY A 400 9.77 9.74 -13.64
CA GLY A 400 10.79 10.44 -12.87
C GLY A 400 12.22 10.22 -13.38
N PRO A 401 12.74 9.00 -13.42
CA PRO A 401 14.09 8.73 -13.91
C PRO A 401 14.33 9.18 -15.36
N LEU A 402 13.32 9.02 -16.23
CA LEU A 402 13.41 9.48 -17.63
C LEU A 402 13.45 11.01 -17.69
N GLY A 403 12.56 11.69 -16.98
CA GLY A 403 12.51 13.16 -16.96
C GLY A 403 13.77 13.78 -16.35
N VAL A 404 14.31 13.17 -15.30
CA VAL A 404 15.57 13.59 -14.67
C VAL A 404 16.74 13.42 -15.63
N GLY A 405 16.80 12.31 -16.39
CA GLY A 405 17.84 12.07 -17.41
C GLY A 405 17.78 13.11 -18.54
N VAL A 406 16.59 13.34 -19.11
CA VAL A 406 16.40 14.38 -20.14
C VAL A 406 16.78 15.77 -19.62
N LEU A 407 16.41 16.08 -18.38
CA LEU A 407 16.76 17.38 -17.79
C LEU A 407 18.27 17.52 -17.58
N TYR A 408 18.96 16.44 -17.23
CA TYR A 408 20.41 16.42 -17.18
C TYR A 408 21.03 16.70 -18.54
N ASP A 409 20.54 16.09 -19.60
CA ASP A 409 21.04 16.31 -20.98
C ASP A 409 20.85 17.78 -21.40
N LEU A 410 19.78 18.43 -20.95
CA LEU A 410 19.50 19.85 -21.23
C LEU A 410 20.32 20.82 -20.36
N LEU A 411 20.53 20.51 -19.08
CA LEU A 411 21.17 21.42 -18.12
C LEU A 411 22.67 21.17 -17.94
N GLY A 412 23.16 19.99 -18.34
CA GLY A 412 24.57 19.57 -18.21
C GLY A 412 25.04 19.44 -16.75
N SER A 413 24.11 19.31 -15.79
CA SER A 413 24.46 19.25 -14.36
C SER A 413 23.41 18.48 -13.55
N TRP A 414 23.87 17.48 -12.82
CA TRP A 414 23.03 16.72 -11.87
C TRP A 414 22.54 17.61 -10.73
N THR A 415 23.41 18.49 -10.25
CA THR A 415 23.07 19.43 -9.16
C THR A 415 21.92 20.37 -9.55
N ARG A 416 21.92 20.91 -10.78
CA ARG A 416 20.81 21.76 -11.28
C ARG A 416 19.53 20.97 -11.43
N THR A 417 19.63 19.73 -11.84
CA THR A 417 18.48 18.81 -11.97
C THR A 417 17.78 18.58 -10.62
N MET A 418 18.49 18.66 -9.50
CA MET A 418 17.89 18.58 -8.16
C MET A 418 16.92 19.73 -7.85
N GLY A 419 17.04 20.87 -8.52
CA GLY A 419 16.09 21.98 -8.41
C GLY A 419 14.66 21.56 -8.82
N LEU A 420 14.51 20.71 -9.84
CA LEU A 420 13.20 20.15 -10.20
C LEU A 420 12.65 19.27 -9.08
N LEU A 421 13.49 18.43 -8.47
CA LEU A 421 13.05 17.58 -7.36
C LEU A 421 12.60 18.40 -6.14
N ALA A 422 13.27 19.50 -5.86
CA ALA A 422 12.86 20.44 -4.82
C ALA A 422 11.49 21.08 -5.13
N ALA A 423 11.25 21.47 -6.39
CA ALA A 423 9.96 22.00 -6.81
C ALA A 423 8.84 20.93 -6.71
N LEU A 424 9.11 19.70 -7.09
CA LEU A 424 8.16 18.58 -6.95
C LEU A 424 7.90 18.24 -5.48
N SER A 425 8.92 18.31 -4.61
CA SER A 425 8.76 18.12 -3.17
C SER A 425 7.94 19.25 -2.53
N LEU A 426 8.03 20.48 -3.04
CA LEU A 426 7.15 21.56 -2.61
C LEU A 426 5.69 21.30 -3.01
N LEU A 427 5.44 20.81 -4.23
CA LEU A 427 4.10 20.42 -4.66
C LEU A 427 3.57 19.24 -3.80
N GLU A 428 4.43 18.29 -3.42
CA GLU A 428 4.11 17.22 -2.48
C GLU A 428 3.65 17.78 -1.12
N CYS A 429 4.36 18.78 -0.56
CA CYS A 429 3.98 19.44 0.69
C CYS A 429 2.61 20.12 0.59
N LEU A 430 2.29 20.75 -0.54
CA LEU A 430 0.98 21.39 -0.76
C LEU A 430 -0.16 20.36 -0.78
N LEU A 431 0.09 19.17 -1.31
CA LEU A 431 -0.89 18.09 -1.33
C LEU A 431 -1.01 17.36 0.01
N ALA A 432 -0.01 17.43 0.88
CA ALA A 432 0.05 16.70 2.14
C ALA A 432 -1.16 16.98 3.04
N TRP A 433 -1.54 18.26 3.18
CA TRP A 433 -2.67 18.67 4.01
C TRP A 433 -4.01 18.09 3.57
N SER A 434 -4.32 18.17 2.28
CA SER A 434 -5.58 17.68 1.71
C SER A 434 -5.63 16.16 1.69
N SER A 435 -4.50 15.49 1.47
CA SER A 435 -4.40 14.03 1.42
C SER A 435 -4.65 13.38 2.77
N ALA A 436 -4.19 14.00 3.87
CA ALA A 436 -4.37 13.52 5.23
C ALA A 436 -5.64 14.07 5.94
N SER A 437 -6.65 14.52 5.19
CA SER A 437 -7.92 14.99 5.76
C SER A 437 -8.55 13.92 6.67
N PRO A 438 -9.15 14.29 7.81
CA PRO A 438 -9.80 13.35 8.73
C PRO A 438 -11.11 12.75 8.19
N LYS A 439 -11.68 13.35 7.14
CA LYS A 439 -12.93 12.88 6.51
C LYS A 439 -12.68 11.67 5.62
N THR A 440 -13.54 10.66 5.68
CA THR A 440 -13.52 9.55 4.71
C THR A 440 -13.91 10.05 3.32
N LEU A 441 -13.63 9.25 2.27
CA LEU A 441 -14.01 9.60 0.91
C LEU A 441 -15.53 9.75 0.76
N ALA A 442 -16.32 8.90 1.44
CA ALA A 442 -17.78 8.97 1.44
C ALA A 442 -18.27 10.26 2.08
N GLN A 443 -17.72 10.65 3.24
CA GLN A 443 -18.06 11.90 3.91
C GLN A 443 -17.68 13.14 3.09
N THR A 444 -16.56 13.07 2.36
CA THR A 444 -16.13 14.15 1.47
C THR A 444 -17.11 14.34 0.31
N LEU A 445 -17.62 13.24 -0.26
CA LEU A 445 -18.64 13.28 -1.31
C LEU A 445 -19.98 13.81 -0.83
N ALA A 446 -20.41 13.40 0.37
CA ALA A 446 -21.68 13.87 0.97
C ALA A 446 -21.64 15.38 1.20
N GLY A 447 -20.52 15.92 1.73
CA GLY A 447 -20.34 17.35 1.94
C GLY A 447 -20.39 18.18 0.64
N HIS A 448 -19.91 17.66 -0.47
CA HIS A 448 -19.99 18.34 -1.78
C HIS A 448 -21.40 18.34 -2.40
N ARG A 449 -22.26 17.38 -2.04
CA ARG A 449 -23.64 17.33 -2.52
C ARG A 449 -24.58 18.27 -1.79
N HIS A 450 -24.29 18.61 -0.52
CA HIS A 450 -25.09 19.54 0.29
C HIS A 450 -24.66 21.01 0.15
N GLY A 451 -23.53 21.28 -0.49
CA GLY A 451 -22.99 22.61 -0.72
C GLY A 451 -23.23 23.17 -2.15
N ARG A 452 -23.97 22.42 -2.98
CA ARG A 452 -24.49 22.86 -4.29
C ARG A 452 -26.01 22.91 -4.23
#